data_5940d6b4d2d9e06930517e3e40cd0c63
#
_entry.id   5940d6b4d2d9e06930517e3e40cd0c63
#
_cell.length_a   1.000
_cell.length_b   1.000
_cell.length_c   1.000
_cell.angle_alpha   90.00
_cell.angle_beta   90.00
_cell.angle_gamma   90.00
#
_symmetry.space_group_name_H-M   'P 1'
#
loop_
_entity.id
_entity.type
_entity.pdbx_description
1 polymer ?
#
loop_
_entity_poly.entity_id
_entity_poly.type
_entity_poly.pdbx_seq_one_letter_code
_entity_poly.pdbx_strand_id
1 'polypeptide(L)'
;MTYEETKCAEELIDFIDTATSPYHVAGRTCNALLGAHLSPEEGICAGYSYYFPLFDTGGVVVSIGENVHGPLRIVCAHTDFPCLRVKPHAVMHEHGYGKLNVEVYGGMIRSTWMDRPLSLAGAVAVRSADPLAPQMHCVDFRRPLMIVPNLAIHMNRKVNEGVELKPQKDLLPLLFLDGHEEGADEDRLTALLAAELNAPPEEILSYDLNAYPCECGCLLGADNAFLSAPRLDNLSSVKACLDAVNDWDGTEGIRVAALFDNEEVGSRTKQGAGSVVLGMILEQVYTALGCSREEYLETILQGFCLSVDVAHALHPNVPEKADPTNQPVLNGGVVLKVAANQSYAGDAYGRAVIRTLCEDEEIPYQVFTNHSDAPGGATLGSILSAQLPMRTVDIGVPVLGMHSARETMGAEDQTALTRLLSAFFSA
;
A
#
# COMPACT_ATOMS: atom_id res chain seq x y z
N MET A 1 21.86 12.16 -8.13
CA MET A 1 20.70 12.67 -7.38
C MET A 1 20.95 14.11 -6.93
N THR A 2 19.96 14.97 -7.05
CA THR A 2 19.91 16.30 -6.44
C THR A 2 19.62 16.19 -4.93
N TYR A 3 19.68 17.31 -4.22
CA TYR A 3 19.29 17.36 -2.80
C TYR A 3 17.80 17.03 -2.61
N GLU A 4 16.93 17.49 -3.50
CA GLU A 4 15.49 17.25 -3.45
C GLU A 4 15.16 15.78 -3.67
N GLU A 5 15.77 15.12 -4.66
CA GLU A 5 15.61 13.69 -4.92
C GLU A 5 16.09 12.83 -3.73
N THR A 6 17.24 13.20 -3.13
CA THR A 6 17.73 12.49 -1.94
C THR A 6 16.77 12.63 -0.78
N LYS A 7 16.28 13.85 -0.52
CA LYS A 7 15.31 14.12 0.54
C LYS A 7 13.99 13.33 0.33
N CYS A 8 13.45 13.34 -0.88
CA CYS A 8 12.24 12.61 -1.24
C CYS A 8 12.40 11.10 -1.01
N ALA A 9 13.54 10.53 -1.40
CA ALA A 9 13.84 9.12 -1.17
C ALA A 9 13.99 8.78 0.32
N GLU A 10 14.63 9.62 1.13
CA GLU A 10 14.77 9.46 2.58
C GLU A 10 13.40 9.56 3.28
N GLU A 11 12.56 10.50 2.89
CA GLU A 11 11.19 10.65 3.42
C GLU A 11 10.31 9.43 3.08
N LEU A 12 10.48 8.83 1.90
CA LEU A 12 9.82 7.57 1.55
C LEU A 12 10.29 6.41 2.45
N ILE A 13 11.60 6.31 2.71
CA ILE A 13 12.16 5.29 3.61
C ILE A 13 11.55 5.44 5.01
N ASP A 14 11.54 6.66 5.57
CA ASP A 14 10.97 6.93 6.89
C ASP A 14 9.48 6.60 6.96
N PHE A 15 8.74 6.87 5.90
CA PHE A 15 7.33 6.50 5.79
C PHE A 15 7.16 4.98 5.81
N ILE A 16 7.88 4.25 4.96
CA ILE A 16 7.82 2.79 4.86
C ILE A 16 8.23 2.13 6.18
N ASP A 17 9.30 2.57 6.82
CA ASP A 17 9.82 1.95 8.05
C ASP A 17 8.85 2.04 9.23
N THR A 18 7.91 2.98 9.17
CA THR A 18 6.87 3.18 10.19
C THR A 18 5.47 2.72 9.76
N ALA A 19 5.25 2.44 8.49
CA ALA A 19 4.00 1.95 7.91
C ALA A 19 3.99 0.41 7.82
N THR A 20 4.06 -0.27 8.96
CA THR A 20 4.34 -1.70 9.09
C THR A 20 3.13 -2.62 8.94
N SER A 21 1.91 -2.07 8.88
CA SER A 21 0.66 -2.75 8.53
C SER A 21 -0.33 -1.75 7.93
N PRO A 22 -1.41 -2.17 7.26
CA PRO A 22 -2.44 -1.25 6.75
C PRO A 22 -3.00 -0.31 7.83
N TYR A 23 -3.14 -0.77 9.07
CA TYR A 23 -3.53 0.05 10.21
C TYR A 23 -2.52 1.18 10.48
N HIS A 24 -1.23 0.89 10.38
CA HIS A 24 -0.16 1.88 10.56
C HIS A 24 -0.09 2.85 9.38
N VAL A 25 -0.36 2.39 8.15
CA VAL A 25 -0.48 3.26 6.97
C VAL A 25 -1.61 4.27 7.18
N ALA A 26 -2.80 3.81 7.58
CA ALA A 26 -3.94 4.68 7.87
C ALA A 26 -3.64 5.66 9.03
N GLY A 27 -3.00 5.18 10.10
CA GLY A 27 -2.55 6.01 11.22
C GLY A 27 -1.52 7.06 10.81
N ARG A 28 -0.54 6.71 9.97
CA ARG A 28 0.44 7.66 9.40
C ARG A 28 -0.25 8.69 8.51
N THR A 29 -1.20 8.26 7.68
CA THR A 29 -2.03 9.15 6.87
C THR A 29 -2.74 10.17 7.73
N CYS A 30 -3.47 9.72 8.75
CA CYS A 30 -4.18 10.60 9.68
C CYS A 30 -3.21 11.59 10.36
N ASN A 31 -2.06 11.13 10.86
CA ASN A 31 -1.07 11.98 11.53
C ASN A 31 -0.42 13.01 10.61
N ALA A 32 -0.14 12.65 9.36
CA ALA A 32 0.40 13.59 8.37
C ALA A 32 -0.59 14.74 8.05
N LEU A 33 -1.88 14.49 8.28
CA LEU A 33 -2.98 15.42 8.03
C LEU A 33 -3.41 16.20 9.28
N LEU A 34 -2.94 15.81 10.48
CA LEU A 34 -3.31 16.48 11.75
C LEU A 34 -2.91 17.96 11.74
N GLY A 35 -3.92 18.82 11.87
CA GLY A 35 -3.78 20.28 11.86
C GLY A 35 -4.00 20.94 10.49
N ALA A 36 -4.02 20.16 9.39
CA ALA A 36 -4.32 20.65 8.05
C ALA A 36 -5.75 20.33 7.58
N HIS A 37 -6.40 19.33 8.18
CA HIS A 37 -7.69 18.82 7.74
C HIS A 37 -8.71 18.78 8.86
N LEU A 38 -9.95 19.11 8.52
CA LEU A 38 -11.09 19.14 9.46
C LEU A 38 -11.77 17.75 9.51
N SER A 39 -12.47 17.50 10.63
CA SER A 39 -13.41 16.39 10.70
C SER A 39 -14.68 16.73 9.90
N PRO A 40 -15.20 15.79 9.07
CA PRO A 40 -16.47 15.99 8.38
C PRO A 40 -17.67 16.20 9.31
N GLU A 41 -17.56 15.79 10.57
CA GLU A 41 -18.58 15.97 11.60
C GLU A 41 -18.82 17.44 11.98
N GLU A 42 -17.81 18.30 11.78
CA GLU A 42 -17.91 19.75 12.03
C GLU A 42 -18.59 20.51 10.87
N GLY A 43 -18.98 19.79 9.82
CA GLY A 43 -19.56 20.34 8.60
C GLY A 43 -18.52 20.49 7.49
N ILE A 44 -18.95 20.33 6.23
CA ILE A 44 -18.09 20.39 5.04
C ILE A 44 -18.28 21.74 4.36
N CYS A 45 -17.18 22.46 4.13
CA CYS A 45 -17.16 23.78 3.53
C CYS A 45 -16.09 23.87 2.43
N ALA A 46 -16.29 24.78 1.46
CA ALA A 46 -15.28 25.16 0.48
C ALA A 46 -14.05 25.80 1.15
N GLY A 47 -12.88 25.65 0.54
CA GLY A 47 -11.60 26.18 1.03
C GLY A 47 -10.95 25.35 2.13
N TYR A 48 -11.47 24.18 2.45
CA TYR A 48 -10.94 23.30 3.50
C TYR A 48 -10.68 21.88 3.00
N SER A 49 -9.87 21.15 3.75
CA SER A 49 -9.56 19.75 3.49
C SER A 49 -10.12 18.86 4.60
N TYR A 50 -10.56 17.66 4.24
CA TYR A 50 -11.22 16.70 5.12
C TYR A 50 -10.62 15.33 5.00
N TYR A 51 -10.54 14.59 6.11
CA TYR A 51 -10.15 13.19 6.15
C TYR A 51 -11.34 12.29 6.52
N PHE A 52 -11.60 11.29 5.70
CA PHE A 52 -12.61 10.26 5.91
C PHE A 52 -11.91 8.91 6.12
N PRO A 53 -11.90 8.36 7.35
CA PRO A 53 -11.30 7.04 7.59
C PRO A 53 -12.10 5.93 6.89
N LEU A 54 -11.40 4.95 6.33
CA LEU A 54 -11.97 3.75 5.73
C LEU A 54 -11.65 2.53 6.61
N PHE A 55 -12.50 2.28 7.61
CA PHE A 55 -12.46 1.07 8.45
C PHE A 55 -11.06 0.76 9.03
N ASP A 56 -10.35 1.78 9.50
CA ASP A 56 -9.05 1.76 10.18
C ASP A 56 -7.84 1.32 9.33
N THR A 57 -8.02 0.89 8.08
CA THR A 57 -6.94 0.39 7.21
C THR A 57 -6.75 1.18 5.93
N GLY A 58 -7.60 2.17 5.67
CA GLY A 58 -7.53 3.08 4.54
C GLY A 58 -8.06 4.45 4.90
N GLY A 59 -8.15 5.35 3.92
CA GLY A 59 -8.69 6.68 4.12
C GLY A 59 -8.85 7.46 2.82
N VAL A 60 -9.71 8.46 2.86
CA VAL A 60 -9.93 9.41 1.76
C VAL A 60 -9.65 10.82 2.25
N VAL A 61 -8.73 11.49 1.61
CA VAL A 61 -8.47 12.92 1.81
C VAL A 61 -9.17 13.68 0.70
N VAL A 62 -9.97 14.66 1.06
CA VAL A 62 -10.68 15.53 0.13
C VAL A 62 -10.30 16.97 0.38
N SER A 63 -9.58 17.60 -0.55
CA SER A 63 -9.23 19.01 -0.53
C SER A 63 -10.17 19.77 -1.47
N ILE A 64 -10.87 20.78 -0.95
CA ILE A 64 -11.95 21.51 -1.61
C ILE A 64 -11.50 22.93 -1.86
N GLY A 65 -11.47 23.36 -3.12
CA GLY A 65 -11.20 24.74 -3.50
C GLY A 65 -12.33 25.70 -3.11
N GLU A 66 -12.10 27.00 -3.18
CA GLU A 66 -13.14 28.02 -2.94
C GLU A 66 -14.26 27.92 -3.99
N ASN A 67 -13.93 27.61 -5.23
CA ASN A 67 -14.88 27.32 -6.30
C ASN A 67 -15.07 25.81 -6.50
N VAL A 68 -16.15 25.26 -5.97
CA VAL A 68 -16.47 23.83 -5.98
C VAL A 68 -16.90 23.30 -7.36
N HIS A 69 -17.28 24.18 -8.31
CA HIS A 69 -17.71 23.79 -9.67
C HIS A 69 -16.54 23.57 -10.65
N GLY A 70 -15.31 23.63 -10.17
CA GLY A 70 -14.12 23.27 -10.92
C GLY A 70 -13.95 21.74 -11.09
N PRO A 71 -12.84 21.31 -11.71
CA PRO A 71 -12.64 19.91 -12.03
C PRO A 71 -12.45 19.02 -10.79
N LEU A 72 -13.02 17.79 -10.85
CA LEU A 72 -12.71 16.73 -9.90
C LEU A 72 -11.50 15.95 -10.39
N ARG A 73 -10.46 15.86 -9.55
CA ARG A 73 -9.26 15.05 -9.80
C ARG A 73 -9.05 14.08 -8.64
N ILE A 74 -8.86 12.81 -8.95
CA ILE A 74 -8.64 11.75 -7.97
C ILE A 74 -7.30 11.09 -8.22
N VAL A 75 -6.52 10.86 -7.18
CA VAL A 75 -5.42 9.91 -7.17
C VAL A 75 -5.77 8.79 -6.19
N CYS A 76 -5.45 7.55 -6.52
CA CYS A 76 -5.73 6.44 -5.62
C CYS A 76 -4.58 5.44 -5.59
N ALA A 77 -4.38 4.82 -4.42
CA ALA A 77 -3.36 3.80 -4.16
C ALA A 77 -3.89 2.79 -3.14
N HIS A 78 -3.12 1.73 -2.86
CA HIS A 78 -3.50 0.77 -1.82
C HIS A 78 -2.52 0.76 -0.65
N THR A 79 -3.06 0.43 0.53
CA THR A 79 -2.36 0.45 1.82
C THR A 79 -1.82 -0.92 2.24
N ASP A 80 -2.34 -1.98 1.65
CA ASP A 80 -1.95 -3.35 1.94
C ASP A 80 -0.75 -3.80 1.08
N PHE A 81 -0.19 -4.91 1.44
CA PHE A 81 1.00 -5.50 0.80
C PHE A 81 1.10 -6.99 1.16
N PRO A 82 1.80 -7.81 0.33
CA PRO A 82 1.99 -9.22 0.64
C PRO A 82 2.70 -9.44 1.97
N CYS A 83 2.13 -10.33 2.80
CA CYS A 83 2.70 -10.63 4.12
C CYS A 83 2.26 -12.02 4.62
N LEU A 84 2.77 -12.41 5.79
CA LEU A 84 2.25 -13.54 6.55
C LEU A 84 1.29 -13.00 7.62
N ARG A 85 -0.01 -13.34 7.53
CA ARG A 85 -1.02 -13.00 8.55
C ARG A 85 -1.12 -14.07 9.61
N VAL A 86 -1.16 -13.65 10.86
CA VAL A 86 -1.30 -14.54 12.02
C VAL A 86 -2.75 -15.00 12.10
N LYS A 87 -2.95 -16.32 12.18
CA LYS A 87 -4.28 -16.92 12.34
C LYS A 87 -4.80 -16.82 13.77
N PRO A 88 -6.11 -16.95 14.01
CA PRO A 88 -6.64 -17.15 15.37
C PRO A 88 -6.04 -18.43 16.00
N HIS A 89 -5.82 -18.41 17.32
CA HIS A 89 -5.20 -19.51 18.06
C HIS A 89 -3.86 -19.96 17.44
N ALA A 90 -2.99 -18.99 17.17
CA ALA A 90 -1.82 -19.18 16.32
C ALA A 90 -0.68 -19.96 16.96
N VAL A 91 -0.60 -20.04 18.27
CA VAL A 91 0.54 -20.68 18.95
C VAL A 91 0.49 -22.19 18.76
N MET A 92 1.58 -22.77 18.28
CA MET A 92 1.78 -24.19 18.05
C MET A 92 3.04 -24.65 18.79
N HIS A 93 2.92 -25.73 19.55
CA HIS A 93 4.03 -26.36 20.30
C HIS A 93 4.42 -27.66 19.61
N GLU A 94 5.59 -27.71 19.00
CA GLU A 94 6.07 -28.91 18.29
C GLU A 94 7.59 -29.06 18.44
N HIS A 95 8.00 -30.27 18.86
CA HIS A 95 9.42 -30.67 18.92
C HIS A 95 10.32 -29.73 19.74
N GLY A 96 9.78 -29.11 20.80
CA GLY A 96 10.53 -28.16 21.64
C GLY A 96 10.59 -26.75 21.11
N TYR A 97 9.78 -26.42 20.09
CA TYR A 97 9.67 -25.09 19.51
C TYR A 97 8.24 -24.58 19.61
N GLY A 98 8.12 -23.28 19.93
CA GLY A 98 6.90 -22.52 19.76
C GLY A 98 6.88 -21.82 18.40
N LYS A 99 5.87 -22.11 17.59
CA LYS A 99 5.68 -21.55 16.24
C LYS A 99 4.38 -20.79 16.15
N LEU A 100 4.30 -19.85 15.20
CA LEU A 100 3.04 -19.23 14.84
C LEU A 100 2.41 -19.90 13.60
N ASN A 101 1.12 -20.20 13.70
CA ASN A 101 0.30 -20.59 12.56
C ASN A 101 -0.07 -19.31 11.79
N VAL A 102 0.36 -19.23 10.55
CA VAL A 102 0.16 -18.09 9.67
C VAL A 102 -0.44 -18.51 8.34
N GLU A 103 -0.99 -17.55 7.61
CA GLU A 103 -1.38 -17.71 6.22
C GLU A 103 -0.76 -16.63 5.33
N VAL A 104 -0.59 -16.97 4.07
CA VAL A 104 -0.10 -16.04 3.06
C VAL A 104 -1.21 -15.08 2.65
N TYR A 105 -0.92 -13.80 2.74
CA TYR A 105 -1.75 -12.72 2.22
C TYR A 105 -1.10 -12.15 0.96
N GLY A 106 -1.85 -12.07 -0.14
CA GLY A 106 -1.33 -11.62 -1.44
C GLY A 106 -0.40 -12.60 -2.14
N GLY A 107 0.23 -12.14 -3.21
CA GLY A 107 1.03 -12.94 -4.12
C GLY A 107 2.54 -12.99 -3.80
N MET A 108 2.96 -13.17 -2.55
CA MET A 108 4.34 -13.04 -2.10
C MET A 108 5.35 -14.02 -2.75
N ILE A 109 6.59 -13.57 -2.94
CA ILE A 109 7.75 -14.42 -3.26
C ILE A 109 8.24 -15.09 -1.96
N ARG A 110 7.73 -16.28 -1.66
CA ARG A 110 7.87 -16.96 -0.36
C ARG A 110 9.30 -17.15 0.12
N SER A 111 10.22 -17.48 -0.79
CA SER A 111 11.63 -17.74 -0.45
C SER A 111 12.35 -16.52 0.12
N THR A 112 11.91 -15.32 -0.20
CA THR A 112 12.53 -14.07 0.26
C THR A 112 12.19 -13.75 1.73
N TRP A 113 11.20 -14.41 2.29
CA TRP A 113 10.76 -14.26 3.68
C TRP A 113 11.51 -15.17 4.66
N MET A 114 12.26 -16.14 4.14
CA MET A 114 13.01 -17.08 4.96
C MET A 114 14.34 -16.47 5.39
N ASP A 115 14.86 -16.93 6.55
CA ASP A 115 16.13 -16.55 7.19
C ASP A 115 16.25 -15.05 7.52
N ARG A 116 15.14 -14.33 7.56
CA ARG A 116 15.07 -12.91 7.93
C ARG A 116 14.50 -12.73 9.33
N PRO A 117 15.02 -11.77 10.10
CA PRO A 117 14.38 -11.34 11.34
C PRO A 117 13.02 -10.70 10.99
N LEU A 118 11.94 -11.21 11.57
CA LEU A 118 10.59 -10.72 11.39
C LEU A 118 10.03 -10.16 12.69
N SER A 119 9.17 -9.16 12.58
CA SER A 119 8.37 -8.61 13.67
C SER A 119 6.87 -8.76 13.37
N LEU A 120 6.03 -8.29 14.28
CA LEU A 120 4.57 -8.25 14.15
C LEU A 120 4.07 -6.83 14.32
N ALA A 121 3.10 -6.46 13.47
CA ALA A 121 2.35 -5.22 13.57
C ALA A 121 0.90 -5.42 13.13
N GLY A 122 -0.01 -4.59 13.62
CA GLY A 122 -1.42 -4.67 13.25
C GLY A 122 -2.33 -4.02 14.27
N ALA A 123 -3.51 -4.60 14.46
CA ALA A 123 -4.47 -4.13 15.44
C ALA A 123 -4.93 -5.25 16.39
N VAL A 124 -5.27 -4.84 17.60
CA VAL A 124 -5.80 -5.70 18.67
C VAL A 124 -7.10 -5.11 19.18
N ALA A 125 -8.15 -5.91 19.24
CA ALA A 125 -9.42 -5.55 19.83
C ALA A 125 -9.44 -5.93 21.31
N VAL A 126 -9.62 -4.95 22.15
CA VAL A 126 -9.72 -5.09 23.61
C VAL A 126 -11.15 -4.86 24.06
N ARG A 127 -11.55 -5.57 25.09
CA ARG A 127 -12.90 -5.46 25.67
C ARG A 127 -13.22 -4.04 26.13
N SER A 128 -14.41 -3.58 25.80
CA SER A 128 -14.99 -2.34 26.30
C SER A 128 -16.27 -2.58 27.09
N ALA A 129 -16.83 -1.55 27.67
CA ALA A 129 -18.12 -1.61 28.34
C ALA A 129 -19.28 -1.84 27.36
N ASP A 130 -19.16 -1.39 26.11
CA ASP A 130 -20.12 -1.63 25.02
C ASP A 130 -19.64 -2.80 24.18
N PRO A 131 -20.36 -3.94 24.15
CA PRO A 131 -19.98 -5.11 23.37
C PRO A 131 -20.00 -4.87 21.85
N LEU A 132 -20.66 -3.82 21.36
CA LEU A 132 -20.67 -3.45 19.94
C LEU A 132 -19.59 -2.45 19.56
N ALA A 133 -18.82 -1.95 20.53
CA ALA A 133 -17.77 -0.96 20.33
C ALA A 133 -16.47 -1.37 21.07
N PRO A 134 -15.80 -2.48 20.68
CA PRO A 134 -14.51 -2.85 21.25
C PRO A 134 -13.48 -1.75 21.05
N GLN A 135 -12.52 -1.63 21.95
CA GLN A 135 -11.42 -0.69 21.79
C GLN A 135 -10.37 -1.28 20.85
N MET A 136 -10.10 -0.58 19.76
CA MET A 136 -9.06 -0.97 18.81
C MET A 136 -7.73 -0.28 19.14
N HIS A 137 -6.68 -1.08 19.25
CA HIS A 137 -5.32 -0.61 19.53
C HIS A 137 -4.37 -1.06 18.43
N CYS A 138 -3.64 -0.13 17.83
CA CYS A 138 -2.53 -0.48 16.96
C CYS A 138 -1.34 -0.97 17.79
N VAL A 139 -0.71 -2.05 17.33
CA VAL A 139 0.50 -2.61 17.93
C VAL A 139 1.59 -2.78 16.87
N ASP A 140 2.83 -2.44 17.26
CA ASP A 140 4.03 -2.67 16.46
C ASP A 140 5.20 -2.95 17.39
N PHE A 141 5.68 -4.18 17.39
CA PHE A 141 6.74 -4.59 18.30
C PHE A 141 8.09 -3.98 18.00
N ARG A 142 8.37 -3.53 16.80
CA ARG A 142 9.61 -2.82 16.37
C ARG A 142 10.91 -3.50 16.77
N ARG A 143 10.89 -4.80 16.93
CA ARG A 143 12.04 -5.63 17.27
C ARG A 143 11.94 -7.01 16.65
N PRO A 144 13.06 -7.69 16.37
CA PRO A 144 13.02 -9.08 15.93
C PRO A 144 12.31 -9.98 16.95
N LEU A 145 11.25 -10.64 16.51
CA LEU A 145 10.46 -11.56 17.32
C LEU A 145 10.58 -13.00 16.86
N MET A 146 10.69 -13.20 15.54
CA MET A 146 10.55 -14.53 14.96
C MET A 146 11.34 -14.65 13.66
N ILE A 147 11.50 -15.89 13.19
CA ILE A 147 12.19 -16.23 11.95
C ILE A 147 11.55 -17.45 11.30
N VAL A 148 11.47 -17.47 9.97
CA VAL A 148 11.16 -18.65 9.18
C VAL A 148 12.47 -19.27 8.70
N PRO A 149 12.96 -20.38 9.30
CA PRO A 149 14.26 -20.94 8.93
C PRO A 149 14.17 -21.80 7.66
N ASN A 150 15.18 -21.66 6.79
CA ASN A 150 15.39 -22.61 5.70
C ASN A 150 15.86 -23.95 6.23
N LEU A 151 15.57 -25.02 5.46
CA LEU A 151 16.21 -26.29 5.67
C LEU A 151 17.65 -26.24 5.17
N ALA A 152 18.59 -26.73 5.98
CA ALA A 152 20.02 -26.74 5.59
C ALA A 152 20.25 -27.45 4.24
N ILE A 153 21.15 -26.92 3.42
CA ILE A 153 21.45 -27.45 2.09
C ILE A 153 21.79 -28.95 2.09
N HIS A 154 22.41 -29.46 3.18
CA HIS A 154 22.75 -30.88 3.33
C HIS A 154 21.51 -31.78 3.36
N MET A 155 20.37 -31.26 3.81
CA MET A 155 19.08 -31.95 3.86
C MET A 155 18.15 -31.61 2.69
N ASN A 156 18.49 -30.56 1.89
CA ASN A 156 17.73 -30.11 0.73
C ASN A 156 18.68 -29.71 -0.41
N ARG A 157 19.37 -30.69 -1.02
CA ARG A 157 20.40 -30.44 -2.03
C ARG A 157 19.90 -29.82 -3.32
N LYS A 158 18.59 -29.86 -3.56
CA LYS A 158 17.91 -29.30 -4.74
C LYS A 158 17.37 -27.90 -4.51
N VAL A 159 17.63 -27.27 -3.38
CA VAL A 159 17.09 -25.95 -3.04
C VAL A 159 17.35 -24.89 -4.13
N ASN A 160 18.49 -24.96 -4.80
CA ASN A 160 18.86 -24.04 -5.89
C ASN A 160 18.32 -24.43 -7.27
N GLU A 161 17.63 -25.56 -7.39
CA GLU A 161 16.97 -25.99 -8.64
C GLU A 161 15.48 -25.61 -8.67
N GLY A 162 14.98 -24.91 -7.64
CA GLY A 162 13.58 -24.56 -7.41
C GLY A 162 12.86 -25.58 -6.55
N VAL A 163 12.37 -25.14 -5.38
CA VAL A 163 11.60 -25.96 -4.44
C VAL A 163 10.27 -25.30 -4.19
N GLU A 164 9.18 -26.08 -4.34
CA GLU A 164 7.86 -25.63 -3.94
C GLU A 164 7.81 -25.46 -2.43
N LEU A 165 7.55 -24.22 -1.97
CA LEU A 165 7.32 -23.91 -0.57
C LEU A 165 5.82 -24.01 -0.25
N LYS A 166 5.46 -24.87 0.72
CA LYS A 166 4.09 -25.04 1.20
C LYS A 166 3.85 -24.16 2.42
N PRO A 167 2.96 -23.16 2.37
CA PRO A 167 2.78 -22.19 3.44
C PRO A 167 2.55 -22.82 4.82
N GLN A 168 1.65 -23.82 4.91
CA GLN A 168 1.31 -24.47 6.18
C GLN A 168 2.45 -25.33 6.77
N LYS A 169 3.49 -25.59 6.02
CA LYS A 169 4.63 -26.42 6.47
C LYS A 169 5.92 -25.63 6.57
N ASP A 170 6.22 -24.84 5.52
CA ASP A 170 7.54 -24.30 5.31
C ASP A 170 7.65 -22.82 5.75
N LEU A 171 6.49 -22.13 6.00
CA LEU A 171 6.47 -20.71 6.34
C LEU A 171 5.98 -20.42 7.76
N LEU A 172 5.98 -21.39 8.67
CA LEU A 172 5.59 -21.18 10.07
C LEU A 172 6.76 -20.57 10.87
N PRO A 173 6.66 -19.29 11.31
CA PRO A 173 7.74 -18.65 12.04
C PRO A 173 7.97 -19.27 13.40
N LEU A 174 9.23 -19.41 13.78
CA LEU A 174 9.65 -19.74 15.14
C LEU A 174 9.57 -18.48 16.01
N LEU A 175 8.84 -18.56 17.11
CA LEU A 175 8.64 -17.45 18.05
C LEU A 175 9.40 -17.63 19.37
N PHE A 176 9.47 -18.88 19.90
CA PHE A 176 10.17 -19.19 21.15
C PHE A 176 10.62 -20.65 21.20
N LEU A 177 11.46 -20.97 22.18
CA LEU A 177 11.77 -22.34 22.54
C LEU A 177 10.85 -22.79 23.67
N ASP A 178 10.20 -23.96 23.51
CA ASP A 178 9.45 -24.57 24.59
C ASP A 178 10.39 -25.03 25.68
N GLY A 179 10.26 -24.44 26.86
CA GLY A 179 10.90 -24.97 28.07
C GLY A 179 10.22 -26.29 28.44
N HIS A 180 10.98 -27.22 29.07
CA HIS A 180 10.47 -28.50 29.55
C HIS A 180 9.52 -28.37 30.76
N GLU A 181 8.93 -27.22 31.02
CA GLU A 181 7.94 -27.06 32.09
C GLU A 181 6.59 -27.60 31.62
N GLU A 182 6.20 -28.74 32.16
CA GLU A 182 4.85 -29.29 32.04
C GLU A 182 3.83 -28.27 32.56
N GLY A 183 2.98 -27.74 31.68
CA GLY A 183 1.89 -26.82 32.03
C GLY A 183 1.86 -25.48 31.36
N ALA A 184 2.75 -25.20 30.41
CA ALA A 184 2.74 -23.97 29.63
C ALA A 184 1.73 -24.04 28.45
N ASP A 185 0.46 -24.25 28.76
CA ASP A 185 -0.67 -24.03 27.85
C ASP A 185 -0.96 -22.51 27.69
N GLU A 186 0.02 -21.67 28.02
CA GLU A 186 -0.14 -20.23 27.95
C GLU A 186 -0.02 -19.78 26.49
N ASP A 187 -1.08 -19.17 25.99
CA ASP A 187 -1.02 -18.48 24.69
C ASP A 187 -0.01 -17.30 24.78
N ARG A 188 1.26 -17.63 24.53
CA ARG A 188 2.37 -16.68 24.62
C ARG A 188 2.22 -15.47 23.70
N LEU A 189 1.48 -15.60 22.59
CA LEU A 189 1.18 -14.47 21.73
C LEU A 189 0.23 -13.50 22.45
N THR A 190 -0.85 -14.01 23.05
CA THR A 190 -1.76 -13.17 23.84
C THR A 190 -1.04 -12.53 25.03
N ALA A 191 -0.14 -13.24 25.71
CA ALA A 191 0.70 -12.65 26.77
C ALA A 191 1.62 -11.53 26.26
N LEU A 192 2.23 -11.68 25.09
CA LEU A 192 3.04 -10.62 24.45
C LEU A 192 2.20 -9.40 24.10
N LEU A 193 1.00 -9.58 23.53
CA LEU A 193 0.08 -8.49 23.21
C LEU A 193 -0.40 -7.77 24.48
N ALA A 194 -0.74 -8.53 25.51
CA ALA A 194 -1.15 -8.00 26.81
C ALA A 194 -0.06 -7.11 27.44
N ALA A 195 1.19 -7.57 27.37
CA ALA A 195 2.35 -6.80 27.86
C ALA A 195 2.57 -5.52 27.05
N GLU A 196 2.45 -5.60 25.71
CA GLU A 196 2.64 -4.44 24.83
C GLU A 196 1.56 -3.37 25.05
N LEU A 197 0.31 -3.80 25.27
CA LEU A 197 -0.83 -2.92 25.50
C LEU A 197 -1.02 -2.51 26.98
N ASN A 198 -0.25 -3.11 27.90
CA ASN A 198 -0.47 -2.99 29.33
C ASN A 198 -1.94 -3.30 29.73
N ALA A 199 -2.51 -4.35 29.13
CA ALA A 199 -3.87 -4.81 29.33
C ALA A 199 -3.88 -6.24 29.91
N PRO A 200 -4.94 -6.65 30.65
CA PRO A 200 -5.09 -8.04 31.05
C PRO A 200 -5.26 -8.97 29.84
N PRO A 201 -4.63 -10.17 29.81
CA PRO A 201 -4.74 -11.08 28.68
C PRO A 201 -6.20 -11.50 28.36
N GLU A 202 -7.05 -11.62 29.37
CA GLU A 202 -8.46 -11.97 29.23
C GLU A 202 -9.34 -10.87 28.59
N GLU A 203 -8.82 -9.65 28.50
CA GLU A 203 -9.50 -8.54 27.83
C GLU A 203 -9.15 -8.46 26.33
N ILE A 204 -8.14 -9.20 25.86
CA ILE A 204 -7.82 -9.30 24.44
C ILE A 204 -8.82 -10.23 23.77
N LEU A 205 -9.66 -9.68 22.88
CA LEU A 205 -10.75 -10.41 22.25
C LEU A 205 -10.36 -10.99 20.89
N SER A 206 -9.58 -10.24 20.10
CA SER A 206 -9.13 -10.67 18.78
C SER A 206 -7.96 -9.78 18.31
N TYR A 207 -7.35 -10.18 17.22
CA TYR A 207 -6.26 -9.41 16.58
C TYR A 207 -6.22 -9.63 15.08
N ASP A 208 -5.72 -8.61 14.38
CA ASP A 208 -5.28 -8.68 12.98
C ASP A 208 -3.80 -8.31 12.93
N LEU A 209 -2.92 -9.31 12.84
CA LEU A 209 -1.47 -9.12 12.90
C LEU A 209 -0.80 -9.59 11.61
N ASN A 210 0.08 -8.74 11.10
CA ASN A 210 0.95 -9.01 9.96
C ASN A 210 2.40 -9.17 10.43
N ALA A 211 3.06 -10.22 9.92
CA ALA A 211 4.51 -10.30 10.01
C ALA A 211 5.16 -9.33 9.00
N TYR A 212 6.24 -8.69 9.40
CA TYR A 212 7.01 -7.83 8.50
C TYR A 212 8.52 -7.98 8.73
N PRO A 213 9.38 -7.78 7.69
CA PRO A 213 10.84 -7.77 7.84
C PRO A 213 11.30 -6.58 8.69
N CYS A 214 12.20 -6.84 9.66
CA CYS A 214 12.73 -5.80 10.56
C CYS A 214 13.80 -4.91 9.92
N GLU A 215 14.26 -5.24 8.71
CA GLU A 215 15.30 -4.49 8.01
C GLU A 215 14.73 -3.19 7.44
N CYS A 216 15.28 -2.06 7.87
CA CYS A 216 14.89 -0.73 7.36
C CYS A 216 15.19 -0.57 5.87
N GLY A 217 14.49 0.36 5.24
CA GLY A 217 14.83 0.83 3.90
C GLY A 217 16.21 1.46 3.83
N CYS A 218 16.83 1.48 2.66
CA CYS A 218 18.11 2.15 2.47
C CYS A 218 18.33 2.57 1.01
N LEU A 219 19.11 3.61 0.82
CA LEU A 219 19.74 3.89 -0.47
C LEU A 219 20.92 2.94 -0.67
N LEU A 220 21.12 2.48 -1.89
CA LEU A 220 22.19 1.57 -2.25
C LEU A 220 22.71 1.80 -3.69
N GLY A 221 23.79 1.13 -4.02
CA GLY A 221 24.53 1.33 -5.26
C GLY A 221 25.73 2.25 -5.07
N ALA A 222 26.64 2.29 -6.05
CA ALA A 222 27.87 3.10 -5.97
C ALA A 222 27.59 4.58 -5.78
N ASP A 223 26.49 5.07 -6.38
CA ASP A 223 26.09 6.47 -6.38
C ASP A 223 24.72 6.70 -5.70
N ASN A 224 24.29 5.75 -4.84
CA ASN A 224 22.97 5.76 -4.22
C ASN A 224 21.80 5.80 -5.22
N ALA A 225 22.00 5.24 -6.42
CA ALA A 225 21.02 5.29 -7.50
C ALA A 225 19.76 4.43 -7.25
N PHE A 226 19.80 3.56 -6.26
CA PHE A 226 18.69 2.67 -5.93
C PHE A 226 18.18 2.92 -4.52
N LEU A 227 16.88 2.76 -4.35
CA LEU A 227 16.22 2.65 -3.07
C LEU A 227 15.74 1.20 -2.89
N SER A 228 16.13 0.57 -1.79
CA SER A 228 15.68 -0.78 -1.45
C SER A 228 14.97 -0.78 -0.12
N ALA A 229 13.72 -1.23 -0.13
CA ALA A 229 12.87 -1.29 1.05
C ALA A 229 11.83 -2.43 0.92
N PRO A 230 11.25 -2.92 2.01
CA PRO A 230 10.02 -3.71 1.94
C PRO A 230 8.84 -2.81 1.55
N ARG A 231 7.78 -3.37 0.97
CA ARG A 231 6.50 -2.68 0.76
C ARG A 231 6.56 -1.43 -0.13
N LEU A 232 7.52 -1.35 -1.07
CA LEU A 232 7.51 -0.31 -2.11
C LEU A 232 6.21 -0.39 -2.92
N ASP A 233 5.78 -1.59 -3.20
CA ASP A 233 4.43 -1.97 -3.55
C ASP A 233 3.55 -1.98 -2.28
N ASN A 234 2.65 -1.00 -2.05
CA ASN A 234 2.41 0.19 -2.87
C ASN A 234 2.61 1.49 -2.04
N LEU A 235 3.45 1.43 -0.98
CA LEU A 235 3.68 2.58 -0.09
C LEU A 235 4.38 3.76 -0.77
N SER A 236 5.14 3.52 -1.85
CA SER A 236 5.67 4.56 -2.72
C SER A 236 4.55 5.42 -3.33
N SER A 237 3.51 4.78 -3.84
CA SER A 237 2.34 5.44 -4.40
C SER A 237 1.48 6.12 -3.33
N VAL A 238 1.29 5.47 -2.18
CA VAL A 238 0.56 6.07 -1.03
C VAL A 238 1.22 7.38 -0.62
N LYS A 239 2.56 7.38 -0.43
CA LYS A 239 3.32 8.59 -0.04
C LYS A 239 3.17 9.70 -1.08
N ALA A 240 3.32 9.38 -2.38
CA ALA A 240 3.18 10.37 -3.45
C ALA A 240 1.75 10.97 -3.52
N CYS A 241 0.70 10.14 -3.35
CA CYS A 241 -0.69 10.60 -3.31
C CYS A 241 -0.93 11.56 -2.13
N LEU A 242 -0.37 11.25 -0.95
CA LEU A 242 -0.48 12.10 0.24
C LEU A 242 0.26 13.43 0.07
N ASP A 243 1.47 13.40 -0.47
CA ASP A 243 2.24 14.62 -0.72
C ASP A 243 1.48 15.54 -1.68
N ALA A 244 1.02 15.01 -2.80
CA ALA A 244 0.32 15.80 -3.81
C ALA A 244 -0.97 16.44 -3.28
N VAL A 245 -1.78 15.74 -2.47
CA VAL A 245 -3.02 16.30 -1.93
C VAL A 245 -2.79 17.31 -0.82
N ASN A 246 -1.71 17.14 -0.05
CA ASN A 246 -1.32 18.08 1.03
C ASN A 246 -0.70 19.36 0.48
N ASP A 247 0.07 19.25 -0.59
CA ASP A 247 0.74 20.39 -1.21
C ASP A 247 -0.18 21.21 -2.13
N TRP A 248 -1.39 20.71 -2.40
CA TRP A 248 -2.33 21.42 -3.26
C TRP A 248 -2.96 22.62 -2.53
N ASP A 249 -2.71 23.80 -3.02
CA ASP A 249 -3.21 25.10 -2.54
C ASP A 249 -4.16 25.79 -3.54
N GLY A 250 -4.64 25.04 -4.55
CA GLY A 250 -5.48 25.56 -5.61
C GLY A 250 -6.88 25.98 -5.14
N THR A 251 -7.48 26.89 -5.90
CA THR A 251 -8.77 27.51 -5.54
C THR A 251 -9.96 26.87 -6.28
N GLU A 252 -9.74 26.05 -7.29
CA GLU A 252 -10.79 25.51 -8.16
C GLU A 252 -10.92 23.98 -8.09
N GLY A 253 -12.17 23.53 -7.94
CA GLY A 253 -12.52 22.11 -7.97
C GLY A 253 -12.21 21.36 -6.68
N ILE A 254 -12.19 20.04 -6.79
CA ILE A 254 -11.96 19.12 -5.67
C ILE A 254 -10.83 18.15 -6.01
N ARG A 255 -9.91 17.97 -5.09
CA ARG A 255 -8.79 17.02 -5.19
C ARG A 255 -8.96 15.92 -4.14
N VAL A 256 -8.74 14.69 -4.55
CA VAL A 256 -8.99 13.52 -3.71
C VAL A 256 -7.80 12.58 -3.77
N ALA A 257 -7.29 12.20 -2.60
CA ALA A 257 -6.42 11.04 -2.47
C ALA A 257 -7.21 9.91 -1.77
N ALA A 258 -7.46 8.80 -2.49
CA ALA A 258 -8.21 7.66 -1.99
C ALA A 258 -7.27 6.47 -1.77
N LEU A 259 -7.11 6.04 -0.52
CA LEU A 259 -6.20 4.97 -0.11
C LEU A 259 -7.04 3.77 0.33
N PHE A 260 -7.01 2.71 -0.47
CA PHE A 260 -7.80 1.50 -0.29
C PHE A 260 -6.99 0.38 0.34
N ASP A 261 -7.66 -0.55 1.02
CA ASP A 261 -7.08 -1.79 1.52
C ASP A 261 -7.53 -2.98 0.65
N ASN A 262 -6.86 -4.12 0.80
CA ASN A 262 -7.19 -5.41 0.17
C ASN A 262 -7.05 -5.45 -1.36
N GLU A 263 -6.19 -4.63 -1.95
CA GLU A 263 -5.84 -4.74 -3.36
C GLU A 263 -5.25 -6.12 -3.67
N GLU A 264 -4.29 -6.56 -2.87
CA GLU A 264 -3.52 -7.79 -2.99
C GLU A 264 -4.36 -9.09 -2.95
N VAL A 265 -5.61 -8.96 -2.57
CA VAL A 265 -6.60 -10.04 -2.53
C VAL A 265 -7.86 -9.74 -3.36
N GLY A 266 -7.78 -8.75 -4.26
CA GLY A 266 -8.77 -8.48 -5.31
C GLY A 266 -9.76 -7.37 -5.04
N SER A 267 -9.54 -6.45 -4.10
CA SER A 267 -10.29 -5.20 -3.87
C SER A 267 -11.80 -5.37 -3.56
N ARG A 268 -12.30 -6.57 -3.24
CA ARG A 268 -13.73 -6.87 -3.08
C ARG A 268 -14.20 -6.86 -1.62
N THR A 269 -13.80 -5.83 -0.87
CA THR A 269 -14.19 -5.64 0.53
C THR A 269 -14.80 -4.26 0.72
N LYS A 270 -15.35 -4.00 1.93
CA LYS A 270 -15.96 -2.70 2.26
C LYS A 270 -14.97 -1.53 2.17
N GLN A 271 -13.67 -1.77 2.38
CA GLN A 271 -12.58 -0.79 2.32
C GLN A 271 -11.71 -0.91 1.06
N GLY A 272 -12.02 -1.83 0.15
CA GLY A 272 -11.33 -2.00 -1.13
C GLY A 272 -11.88 -1.12 -2.23
N ALA A 273 -11.13 -0.97 -3.34
CA ALA A 273 -11.51 -0.13 -4.48
C ALA A 273 -12.81 -0.59 -5.19
N GLY A 274 -13.23 -1.85 -5.00
CA GLY A 274 -14.50 -2.39 -5.49
C GLY A 274 -15.71 -2.01 -4.64
N SER A 275 -15.52 -1.27 -3.54
CA SER A 275 -16.61 -0.75 -2.70
C SER A 275 -17.23 0.51 -3.32
N VAL A 276 -18.49 0.77 -2.98
CA VAL A 276 -19.19 2.02 -3.31
C VAL A 276 -18.80 3.18 -2.37
N VAL A 277 -17.95 2.94 -1.37
CA VAL A 277 -17.69 3.88 -0.27
C VAL A 277 -17.13 5.22 -0.77
N LEU A 278 -16.24 5.24 -1.75
CA LEU A 278 -15.71 6.49 -2.31
C LEU A 278 -16.83 7.31 -2.96
N GLY A 279 -17.72 6.67 -3.75
CA GLY A 279 -18.88 7.34 -4.33
C GLY A 279 -19.81 7.94 -3.26
N MET A 280 -20.04 7.23 -2.16
CA MET A 280 -20.84 7.73 -1.03
C MET A 280 -20.19 8.94 -0.36
N ILE A 281 -18.88 8.92 -0.13
CA ILE A 281 -18.15 10.06 0.44
C ILE A 281 -18.24 11.27 -0.48
N LEU A 282 -18.01 11.09 -1.77
CA LEU A 282 -18.09 12.19 -2.74
C LEU A 282 -19.51 12.75 -2.83
N GLU A 283 -20.55 11.91 -2.88
CA GLU A 283 -21.95 12.37 -2.86
C GLU A 283 -22.28 13.15 -1.59
N GLN A 284 -21.77 12.73 -0.42
CA GLN A 284 -21.89 13.46 0.83
C GLN A 284 -21.21 14.84 0.74
N VAL A 285 -19.98 14.90 0.23
CA VAL A 285 -19.23 16.16 0.06
C VAL A 285 -19.98 17.13 -0.85
N TYR A 286 -20.36 16.70 -2.05
CA TYR A 286 -21.09 17.58 -3.01
C TYR A 286 -22.43 18.02 -2.45
N THR A 287 -23.17 17.16 -1.76
CA THR A 287 -24.44 17.50 -1.11
C THR A 287 -24.25 18.55 -0.02
N ALA A 288 -23.22 18.40 0.84
CA ALA A 288 -22.90 19.36 1.90
C ALA A 288 -22.49 20.73 1.34
N LEU A 289 -21.87 20.77 0.17
CA LEU A 289 -21.51 21.98 -0.57
C LEU A 289 -22.71 22.64 -1.31
N GLY A 290 -23.91 22.05 -1.22
CA GLY A 290 -25.13 22.56 -1.83
C GLY A 290 -25.30 22.18 -3.30
N CYS A 291 -24.48 21.29 -3.85
CA CYS A 291 -24.62 20.79 -5.21
C CYS A 291 -25.79 19.79 -5.31
N SER A 292 -26.49 19.82 -6.41
CA SER A 292 -27.54 18.84 -6.72
C SER A 292 -26.91 17.48 -7.05
N ARG A 293 -27.72 16.42 -6.97
CA ARG A 293 -27.29 15.09 -7.42
C ARG A 293 -26.96 15.03 -8.90
N GLU A 294 -27.63 15.84 -9.71
CA GLU A 294 -27.38 15.94 -11.15
C GLU A 294 -25.97 16.51 -11.40
N GLU A 295 -25.62 17.62 -10.75
CA GLU A 295 -24.28 18.22 -10.80
C GLU A 295 -23.21 17.25 -10.31
N TYR A 296 -23.46 16.52 -9.21
CA TYR A 296 -22.54 15.48 -8.72
C TYR A 296 -22.30 14.41 -9.80
N LEU A 297 -23.35 13.86 -10.42
CA LEU A 297 -23.20 12.81 -11.43
C LEU A 297 -22.48 13.32 -12.68
N GLU A 298 -22.76 14.54 -13.12
CA GLU A 298 -22.04 15.18 -14.23
C GLU A 298 -20.55 15.36 -13.90
N THR A 299 -20.24 15.79 -12.69
CA THR A 299 -18.85 15.96 -12.22
C THR A 299 -18.10 14.63 -12.18
N ILE A 300 -18.73 13.53 -11.73
CA ILE A 300 -18.12 12.20 -11.81
C ILE A 300 -17.79 11.83 -13.26
N LEU A 301 -18.72 12.01 -14.21
CA LEU A 301 -18.49 11.66 -15.63
C LEU A 301 -17.39 12.51 -16.29
N GLN A 302 -17.21 13.75 -15.84
CA GLN A 302 -16.17 14.69 -16.32
C GLN A 302 -14.86 14.58 -15.55
N GLY A 303 -14.87 13.91 -14.40
CA GLY A 303 -13.71 13.71 -13.53
C GLY A 303 -12.59 12.90 -14.19
N PHE A 304 -11.42 12.97 -13.57
CA PHE A 304 -10.27 12.18 -13.98
C PHE A 304 -9.58 11.55 -12.79
N CYS A 305 -9.25 10.26 -12.91
CA CYS A 305 -8.59 9.48 -11.85
C CYS A 305 -7.23 8.96 -12.33
N LEU A 306 -6.19 9.09 -11.49
CA LEU A 306 -4.95 8.34 -11.63
C LEU A 306 -4.94 7.22 -10.59
N SER A 307 -4.91 5.99 -11.07
CA SER A 307 -4.65 4.81 -10.27
C SER A 307 -3.15 4.62 -10.19
N VAL A 308 -2.61 4.81 -8.99
CA VAL A 308 -1.16 4.87 -8.76
C VAL A 308 -0.73 3.58 -8.09
N ASP A 309 0.06 2.78 -8.83
CA ASP A 309 0.52 1.49 -8.39
C ASP A 309 1.80 1.12 -9.14
N VAL A 310 2.77 0.50 -8.47
CA VAL A 310 4.08 0.20 -9.05
C VAL A 310 4.00 -0.63 -10.35
N ALA A 311 5.02 -0.55 -11.18
CA ALA A 311 5.13 -1.28 -12.43
C ALA A 311 6.37 -2.18 -12.44
N HIS A 312 6.38 -3.23 -13.27
CA HIS A 312 7.57 -4.08 -13.43
C HIS A 312 8.66 -3.32 -14.19
N ALA A 313 9.85 -3.22 -13.59
CA ALA A 313 11.04 -2.81 -14.31
C ALA A 313 11.60 -3.94 -15.18
N LEU A 314 12.31 -3.59 -16.25
CA LEU A 314 13.13 -4.55 -17.03
C LEU A 314 14.13 -5.22 -16.09
N HIS A 315 14.02 -6.54 -15.95
CA HIS A 315 14.96 -7.29 -15.12
C HIS A 315 16.27 -7.55 -15.90
N PRO A 316 17.43 -7.06 -15.41
CA PRO A 316 18.67 -7.05 -16.20
C PRO A 316 19.20 -8.46 -16.52
N ASN A 317 18.85 -9.47 -15.73
CA ASN A 317 19.33 -10.84 -15.91
C ASN A 317 18.37 -11.74 -16.73
N VAL A 318 17.14 -11.28 -16.97
CA VAL A 318 16.11 -12.04 -17.72
C VAL A 318 15.26 -11.09 -18.59
N PRO A 319 15.90 -10.30 -19.46
CA PRO A 319 15.23 -9.26 -20.25
C PRO A 319 14.16 -9.82 -21.21
N GLU A 320 14.26 -11.09 -21.56
CA GLU A 320 13.30 -11.80 -22.41
C GLU A 320 11.91 -11.99 -21.76
N LYS A 321 11.77 -11.68 -20.48
CA LYS A 321 10.47 -11.68 -19.79
C LYS A 321 9.68 -10.39 -20.00
N ALA A 322 10.33 -9.32 -20.42
CA ALA A 322 9.69 -8.05 -20.72
C ALA A 322 9.17 -8.01 -22.17
N ASP A 323 8.21 -7.11 -22.43
CA ASP A 323 7.81 -6.75 -23.79
C ASP A 323 9.03 -6.23 -24.59
N PRO A 324 9.19 -6.58 -25.87
CA PRO A 324 10.41 -6.21 -26.61
C PRO A 324 10.54 -4.71 -26.91
N THR A 325 9.47 -3.90 -26.78
CA THR A 325 9.46 -2.49 -27.14
C THR A 325 9.08 -1.55 -26.00
N ASN A 326 8.55 -2.08 -24.87
CA ASN A 326 8.12 -1.31 -23.72
C ASN A 326 8.81 -1.86 -22.46
N GLN A 327 10.02 -1.34 -22.20
CA GLN A 327 10.95 -1.88 -21.20
C GLN A 327 11.35 -0.78 -20.19
N PRO A 328 10.49 -0.48 -19.20
CA PRO A 328 10.82 0.52 -18.19
C PRO A 328 12.06 0.12 -17.39
N VAL A 329 12.91 1.10 -17.12
CA VAL A 329 14.14 0.94 -16.31
C VAL A 329 14.04 1.82 -15.06
N LEU A 330 14.79 1.47 -14.03
CA LEU A 330 14.88 2.27 -12.81
C LEU A 330 15.51 3.64 -13.12
N ASN A 331 15.07 4.70 -12.44
CA ASN A 331 15.40 6.11 -12.69
C ASN A 331 15.01 6.60 -14.09
N GLY A 332 14.10 5.91 -14.75
CA GLY A 332 13.51 6.36 -16.02
C GLY A 332 12.23 7.16 -15.84
N GLY A 333 11.83 7.42 -14.61
CA GLY A 333 10.64 8.20 -14.27
C GLY A 333 9.35 7.38 -14.25
N VAL A 334 8.24 8.09 -14.34
CA VAL A 334 6.91 7.52 -14.20
C VAL A 334 6.59 6.54 -15.33
N VAL A 335 5.90 5.46 -15.01
CA VAL A 335 5.48 4.42 -15.96
C VAL A 335 3.99 4.54 -16.23
N LEU A 336 3.59 4.73 -17.49
CA LEU A 336 2.22 4.60 -17.95
C LEU A 336 1.94 3.12 -18.24
N LYS A 337 0.98 2.52 -17.55
CA LYS A 337 0.64 1.09 -17.68
C LYS A 337 -0.42 0.89 -18.76
N VAL A 338 -0.21 -0.05 -19.66
CA VAL A 338 -1.12 -0.33 -20.79
C VAL A 338 -1.43 -1.81 -20.86
N ALA A 339 -2.71 -2.16 -20.91
CA ALA A 339 -3.18 -3.53 -21.11
C ALA A 339 -4.39 -3.60 -22.02
N ALA A 340 -4.33 -4.43 -23.05
CA ALA A 340 -5.43 -4.62 -23.99
C ALA A 340 -6.68 -5.25 -23.35
N ASN A 341 -6.47 -6.09 -22.32
CA ASN A 341 -7.52 -6.75 -21.56
C ASN A 341 -8.10 -5.86 -20.44
N GLN A 342 -7.69 -4.59 -20.35
CA GLN A 342 -8.09 -3.64 -19.32
C GLN A 342 -7.76 -4.08 -17.87
N SER A 343 -6.77 -4.94 -17.68
CA SER A 343 -6.23 -5.21 -16.35
C SER A 343 -5.53 -3.97 -15.75
N TYR A 344 -5.09 -3.05 -16.61
CA TYR A 344 -4.72 -1.68 -16.29
C TYR A 344 -5.71 -0.73 -16.99
N ALA A 345 -6.29 0.19 -16.23
CA ALA A 345 -7.21 1.18 -16.77
C ALA A 345 -6.49 2.18 -17.68
N GLY A 346 -7.12 2.59 -18.74
CA GLY A 346 -6.61 3.65 -19.60
C GLY A 346 -7.00 3.51 -21.07
N ASP A 347 -7.16 4.67 -21.69
CA ASP A 347 -7.42 4.81 -23.12
C ASP A 347 -6.40 5.75 -23.80
N ALA A 348 -6.52 5.95 -25.09
CA ALA A 348 -5.61 6.82 -25.83
C ALA A 348 -5.68 8.30 -25.35
N TYR A 349 -6.87 8.76 -24.97
CA TYR A 349 -7.07 10.12 -24.49
C TYR A 349 -6.39 10.32 -23.14
N GLY A 350 -6.65 9.44 -22.16
CA GLY A 350 -6.06 9.54 -20.83
C GLY A 350 -4.54 9.48 -20.87
N ARG A 351 -3.97 8.56 -21.64
CA ARG A 351 -2.52 8.48 -21.85
C ARG A 351 -1.94 9.75 -22.49
N ALA A 352 -2.64 10.36 -23.45
CA ALA A 352 -2.21 11.60 -24.05
C ALA A 352 -2.18 12.76 -23.04
N VAL A 353 -3.17 12.86 -22.15
CA VAL A 353 -3.19 13.86 -21.07
C VAL A 353 -1.96 13.71 -20.19
N ILE A 354 -1.69 12.49 -19.68
CA ILE A 354 -0.54 12.26 -18.79
C ILE A 354 0.78 12.53 -19.49
N ARG A 355 0.90 12.10 -20.75
CA ARG A 355 2.08 12.39 -21.56
C ARG A 355 2.29 13.88 -21.72
N THR A 356 1.26 14.67 -22.03
CA THR A 356 1.35 16.12 -22.14
C THR A 356 1.80 16.76 -20.83
N LEU A 357 1.21 16.36 -19.69
CA LEU A 357 1.66 16.86 -18.39
C LEU A 357 3.13 16.53 -18.11
N CYS A 358 3.59 15.34 -18.43
CA CYS A 358 5.00 14.97 -18.27
C CYS A 358 5.92 15.81 -19.18
N GLU A 359 5.52 16.06 -20.43
CA GLU A 359 6.30 16.85 -21.40
C GLU A 359 6.34 18.34 -21.00
N ASP A 360 5.21 18.91 -20.57
CA ASP A 360 5.10 20.32 -20.16
C ASP A 360 5.88 20.62 -18.87
N GLU A 361 5.92 19.67 -17.94
CA GLU A 361 6.59 19.80 -16.65
C GLU A 361 8.01 19.18 -16.63
N GLU A 362 8.52 18.75 -17.77
CA GLU A 362 9.83 18.11 -17.91
C GLU A 362 10.01 16.92 -16.93
N ILE A 363 8.96 16.08 -16.78
CA ILE A 363 8.96 14.87 -15.95
C ILE A 363 9.32 13.67 -16.82
N PRO A 364 10.36 12.89 -16.47
CA PRO A 364 10.68 11.68 -17.22
C PRO A 364 9.56 10.64 -17.08
N TYR A 365 9.21 9.99 -18.22
CA TYR A 365 8.19 8.96 -18.22
C TYR A 365 8.52 7.84 -19.21
N GLN A 366 7.93 6.68 -18.95
CA GLN A 366 8.09 5.45 -19.72
C GLN A 366 6.73 4.79 -19.94
N VAL A 367 6.70 3.74 -20.75
CA VAL A 367 5.48 2.95 -20.99
C VAL A 367 5.77 1.49 -20.65
N PHE A 368 4.82 0.84 -19.97
CA PHE A 368 4.83 -0.58 -19.68
C PHE A 368 3.65 -1.29 -20.35
N THR A 369 3.91 -2.43 -20.91
CA THR A 369 2.90 -3.44 -21.23
C THR A 369 3.43 -4.82 -20.92
N ASN A 370 2.55 -5.78 -20.63
CA ASN A 370 2.97 -7.14 -20.34
C ASN A 370 3.52 -7.81 -21.60
N HIS A 371 4.53 -8.70 -21.45
CA HIS A 371 4.90 -9.63 -22.50
C HIS A 371 3.66 -10.45 -22.91
N SER A 372 3.45 -10.63 -24.20
CA SER A 372 2.21 -11.25 -24.74
C SER A 372 1.94 -12.68 -24.23
N ASP A 373 2.98 -13.41 -23.86
CA ASP A 373 2.88 -14.76 -23.29
C ASP A 373 2.73 -14.77 -21.76
N ALA A 374 2.74 -13.59 -21.10
CA ALA A 374 2.58 -13.47 -19.66
C ALA A 374 1.17 -12.97 -19.33
N PRO A 375 0.45 -13.59 -18.39
CA PRO A 375 -0.92 -13.15 -18.04
C PRO A 375 -0.95 -11.75 -17.41
N GLY A 376 0.14 -11.30 -16.82
CA GLY A 376 0.24 -10.04 -16.11
C GLY A 376 -0.58 -9.99 -14.81
N GLY A 377 -0.44 -8.90 -14.06
CA GLY A 377 -1.29 -8.54 -12.92
C GLY A 377 -2.46 -7.66 -13.33
N ALA A 378 -3.24 -7.25 -12.35
CA ALA A 378 -4.28 -6.23 -12.46
C ALA A 378 -4.05 -5.20 -11.34
N THR A 379 -4.67 -4.04 -11.46
CA THR A 379 -4.60 -2.97 -10.46
C THR A 379 -6.00 -2.54 -10.03
N LEU A 380 -6.06 -1.68 -9.03
CA LEU A 380 -7.32 -1.16 -8.53
C LEU A 380 -8.05 -0.22 -9.53
N GLY A 381 -7.34 0.35 -10.52
CA GLY A 381 -7.89 1.36 -11.44
C GLY A 381 -9.07 0.87 -12.28
N SER A 382 -8.96 -0.34 -12.85
CA SER A 382 -10.07 -0.92 -13.64
C SER A 382 -11.28 -1.25 -12.76
N ILE A 383 -11.07 -1.66 -11.52
CA ILE A 383 -12.12 -1.98 -10.55
C ILE A 383 -12.82 -0.69 -10.11
N LEU A 384 -12.03 0.33 -9.74
CA LEU A 384 -12.57 1.62 -9.31
C LEU A 384 -13.36 2.32 -10.43
N SER A 385 -12.86 2.30 -11.67
CA SER A 385 -13.56 2.91 -12.82
C SER A 385 -14.91 2.27 -13.12
N ALA A 386 -15.15 1.04 -12.68
CA ALA A 386 -16.46 0.39 -12.77
C ALA A 386 -17.43 0.86 -11.67
N GLN A 387 -16.92 1.36 -10.52
CA GLN A 387 -17.73 1.92 -9.45
C GLN A 387 -17.97 3.43 -9.63
N LEU A 388 -16.96 4.15 -10.08
CA LEU A 388 -17.00 5.57 -10.43
C LEU A 388 -16.65 5.72 -11.90
N PRO A 389 -17.66 5.90 -12.79
CA PRO A 389 -17.46 5.89 -14.24
C PRO A 389 -16.83 7.19 -14.74
N MET A 390 -15.54 7.38 -14.42
CA MET A 390 -14.73 8.50 -14.89
C MET A 390 -13.52 8.01 -15.67
N ARG A 391 -12.85 8.89 -16.40
CA ARG A 391 -11.59 8.55 -17.07
C ARG A 391 -10.55 8.17 -16.03
N THR A 392 -9.98 6.99 -16.19
CA THR A 392 -8.98 6.45 -15.25
C THR A 392 -7.76 6.00 -16.04
N VAL A 393 -6.56 6.29 -15.52
CA VAL A 393 -5.28 5.84 -16.08
C VAL A 393 -4.43 5.24 -14.98
N ASP A 394 -3.89 4.05 -15.22
CA ASP A 394 -2.93 3.40 -14.34
C ASP A 394 -1.50 3.87 -14.63
N ILE A 395 -0.86 4.39 -13.60
CA ILE A 395 0.54 4.86 -13.60
C ILE A 395 1.28 4.31 -12.38
N GLY A 396 2.60 4.46 -12.36
CA GLY A 396 3.40 4.16 -11.17
C GLY A 396 4.89 4.34 -11.39
N VAL A 397 5.70 3.76 -10.52
CA VAL A 397 7.16 3.73 -10.63
C VAL A 397 7.64 2.31 -10.95
N PRO A 398 8.78 2.16 -11.68
CA PRO A 398 9.31 0.85 -11.98
C PRO A 398 9.99 0.24 -10.75
N VAL A 399 9.69 -1.05 -10.45
CA VAL A 399 10.32 -1.79 -9.35
C VAL A 399 10.85 -3.14 -9.82
N LEU A 400 11.92 -3.60 -9.17
CA LEU A 400 12.46 -4.95 -9.27
C LEU A 400 12.12 -5.73 -8.01
N GLY A 401 11.82 -7.02 -8.17
CA GLY A 401 11.48 -7.90 -7.05
C GLY A 401 10.14 -7.59 -6.41
N MET A 402 9.16 -7.05 -7.17
CA MET A 402 7.79 -6.84 -6.72
C MET A 402 7.26 -8.06 -5.96
N HIS A 403 6.60 -7.86 -4.81
CA HIS A 403 6.13 -8.90 -3.89
C HIS A 403 7.23 -9.72 -3.18
N SER A 404 8.48 -9.30 -3.28
CA SER A 404 9.56 -9.81 -2.42
C SER A 404 9.44 -9.21 -1.01
N ALA A 405 10.01 -9.89 -0.02
CA ALA A 405 10.16 -9.30 1.32
C ALA A 405 11.01 -8.02 1.31
N ARG A 406 11.73 -7.76 0.24
CA ARG A 406 12.49 -6.53 -0.02
C ARG A 406 12.56 -6.27 -1.51
N GLU A 407 12.10 -5.10 -1.92
CA GLU A 407 11.99 -4.65 -3.31
C GLU A 407 13.03 -3.57 -3.62
N THR A 408 13.17 -3.20 -4.88
CA THR A 408 14.14 -2.19 -5.30
C THR A 408 13.55 -1.31 -6.39
N MET A 409 13.65 0.01 -6.21
CA MET A 409 13.27 1.03 -7.20
C MET A 409 14.43 1.98 -7.49
N GLY A 410 14.29 2.83 -8.49
CA GLY A 410 15.18 3.95 -8.70
C GLY A 410 14.95 5.04 -7.65
N ALA A 411 16.01 5.58 -7.10
CA ALA A 411 15.90 6.58 -6.04
C ALA A 411 15.31 7.92 -6.52
N GLU A 412 15.41 8.23 -7.82
CA GLU A 412 14.88 9.44 -8.45
C GLU A 412 13.40 9.28 -8.88
N ASP A 413 12.92 8.04 -9.03
CA ASP A 413 11.58 7.76 -9.56
C ASP A 413 10.46 8.26 -8.61
N GLN A 414 10.70 8.29 -7.29
CA GLN A 414 9.73 8.83 -6.31
C GLN A 414 9.45 10.31 -6.56
N THR A 415 10.51 11.10 -6.80
CA THR A 415 10.37 12.54 -7.09
C THR A 415 9.59 12.76 -8.39
N ALA A 416 9.88 11.97 -9.44
CA ALA A 416 9.15 12.04 -10.70
C ALA A 416 7.65 11.75 -10.51
N LEU A 417 7.30 10.74 -9.71
CA LEU A 417 5.91 10.40 -9.40
C LEU A 417 5.22 11.53 -8.63
N THR A 418 5.81 12.04 -7.56
CA THR A 418 5.23 13.13 -6.75
C THR A 418 5.00 14.38 -7.59
N ARG A 419 5.98 14.76 -8.43
CA ARG A 419 5.85 15.90 -9.35
C ARG A 419 4.69 15.72 -10.34
N LEU A 420 4.52 14.52 -10.91
CA LEU A 420 3.40 14.27 -11.82
C LEU A 420 2.04 14.39 -11.10
N LEU A 421 1.91 13.85 -9.89
CA LEU A 421 0.64 13.94 -9.15
C LEU A 421 0.32 15.39 -8.76
N SER A 422 1.32 16.19 -8.38
CA SER A 422 1.16 17.63 -8.10
C SER A 422 0.76 18.41 -9.36
N ALA A 423 1.41 18.13 -10.50
CA ALA A 423 1.05 18.72 -11.79
C ALA A 423 -0.39 18.35 -12.22
N PHE A 424 -0.78 17.10 -12.03
CA PHE A 424 -2.14 16.62 -12.30
C PHE A 424 -3.19 17.32 -11.43
N PHE A 425 -2.90 17.63 -10.19
CA PHE A 425 -3.81 18.36 -9.31
C PHE A 425 -3.89 19.85 -9.63
N SER A 426 -2.82 20.40 -10.19
CA SER A 426 -2.77 21.82 -10.58
C SER A 426 -3.39 22.11 -11.96
N ALA A 427 -3.56 21.09 -12.79
CA ALA A 427 -4.13 21.17 -14.15
C ALA A 427 -5.71 21.31 -14.13
#